data_31474040e27c56b4d25ab98dcd21afec
#
_entry.id   31474040e27c56b4d25ab98dcd21afec
#
_cell.length_a   1.000
_cell.length_b   1.000
_cell.length_c   1.000
_cell.angle_alpha   90.00
_cell.angle_beta   90.00
_cell.angle_gamma   90.00
#
_symmetry.space_group_name_H-M   'P 1'
#
loop_
_entity.id
_entity.type
_entity.pdbx_description
1 polymer ?
#
loop_
_entity_poly.entity_id
_entity_poly.type
_entity_poly.pdbx_seq_one_letter_code
_entity_poly.pdbx_strand_id
1 'polypeptide(L)'
;MKAIELEQLFPNQGEIPAEFDLTEPLEQKEYLVNGEMRAWAGKTQDVWSPIYIKTDKGFEQKRIGSYPITDASDAMEVLYAGVKAYANGRREWPSMSVSKR
;
A
#
# COMPACT_ATOMS: atom_id res chain seq x y z
N MET A 1 -35.54 6.39 -19.75
CA MET A 1 -34.52 6.04 -18.71
C MET A 1 -34.29 7.27 -17.85
N LYS A 2 -34.51 7.16 -16.55
CA LYS A 2 -34.21 8.28 -15.64
C LYS A 2 -32.69 8.45 -15.53
N ALA A 3 -32.21 9.69 -15.64
CA ALA A 3 -30.81 10.00 -15.34
C ALA A 3 -30.58 9.74 -13.85
N ILE A 4 -29.50 9.00 -13.54
CA ILE A 4 -29.06 8.80 -12.18
C ILE A 4 -28.32 10.06 -11.75
N GLU A 5 -28.74 10.67 -10.65
CA GLU A 5 -28.01 11.80 -10.09
C GLU A 5 -26.67 11.30 -9.57
N LEU A 6 -25.60 12.05 -9.88
CA LEU A 6 -24.23 11.66 -9.48
C LEU A 6 -24.11 11.40 -7.97
N GLU A 7 -24.83 12.18 -7.19
CA GLU A 7 -24.83 12.03 -5.73
C GLU A 7 -25.32 10.67 -5.25
N GLN A 8 -26.18 10.02 -6.03
CA GLN A 8 -26.73 8.70 -5.69
C GLN A 8 -25.74 7.57 -5.92
N LEU A 9 -24.66 7.84 -6.65
CA LEU A 9 -23.62 6.85 -6.93
C LEU A 9 -22.64 6.67 -5.76
N PHE A 10 -22.63 7.63 -4.83
CA PHE A 10 -21.70 7.58 -3.69
C PHE A 10 -22.38 6.99 -2.46
N PRO A 11 -21.79 5.97 -1.83
CA PRO A 11 -22.38 5.34 -0.66
C PRO A 11 -22.19 6.16 0.60
N ASN A 12 -23.04 5.91 1.59
CA ASN A 12 -22.77 6.30 2.96
C ASN A 12 -21.83 5.26 3.58
N GLN A 13 -21.15 5.62 4.67
CA GLN A 13 -20.25 4.69 5.35
C GLN A 13 -20.92 3.36 5.72
N GLY A 14 -22.19 3.42 6.17
CA GLY A 14 -22.93 2.22 6.57
C GLY A 14 -23.41 1.34 5.42
N GLU A 15 -23.33 1.83 4.18
CA GLU A 15 -23.73 1.08 2.99
C GLU A 15 -22.58 0.25 2.39
N ILE A 16 -21.36 0.44 2.90
CA ILE A 16 -20.20 -0.33 2.45
C ILE A 16 -20.31 -1.75 3.01
N PRO A 17 -20.30 -2.79 2.14
CA PRO A 17 -20.32 -4.18 2.64
C PRO A 17 -19.17 -4.46 3.57
N ALA A 18 -19.44 -5.20 4.65
CA ALA A 18 -18.43 -5.49 5.68
C ALA A 18 -17.15 -6.13 5.13
N GLU A 19 -17.29 -6.94 4.09
CA GLU A 19 -16.15 -7.60 3.43
C GLU A 19 -15.20 -6.64 2.73
N PHE A 20 -15.66 -5.43 2.40
CA PHE A 20 -14.87 -4.39 1.71
C PHE A 20 -14.57 -3.19 2.61
N ASP A 21 -15.03 -3.21 3.84
CA ASP A 21 -14.86 -2.10 4.76
C ASP A 21 -13.61 -2.30 5.63
N LEU A 22 -12.70 -1.34 5.56
CA LEU A 22 -11.57 -1.26 6.48
C LEU A 22 -12.04 -0.54 7.75
N THR A 23 -12.33 -1.29 8.79
CA THR A 23 -12.78 -0.74 10.07
C THR A 23 -11.71 0.10 10.73
N GLU A 24 -10.44 -0.26 10.53
CA GLU A 24 -9.28 0.46 11.04
C GLU A 24 -8.29 0.75 9.92
N PRO A 25 -7.67 1.95 9.89
CA PRO A 25 -6.62 2.24 8.91
C PRO A 25 -5.43 1.29 9.03
N LEU A 26 -4.85 0.93 7.88
CA LEU A 26 -3.65 0.11 7.82
C LEU A 26 -2.42 1.02 7.87
N GLU A 27 -1.83 1.14 9.04
CA GLU A 27 -0.60 1.90 9.22
C GLU A 27 0.60 1.01 8.94
N GLN A 28 1.21 1.19 7.77
CA GLN A 28 2.40 0.42 7.39
C GLN A 28 3.62 1.05 8.06
N LYS A 29 4.11 0.40 9.11
CA LYS A 29 5.24 0.87 9.92
C LYS A 29 6.49 0.02 9.74
N GLU A 30 6.48 -0.87 8.78
CA GLU A 30 7.59 -1.75 8.49
C GLU A 30 7.84 -1.80 7.00
N TYR A 31 9.06 -2.09 6.63
CA TYR A 31 9.44 -2.34 5.24
C TYR A 31 10.38 -3.54 5.16
N LEU A 32 10.34 -4.23 4.02
CA LEU A 32 11.14 -5.42 3.79
C LEU A 32 12.41 -5.07 3.04
N VAL A 33 13.55 -5.41 3.59
CA VAL A 33 14.83 -5.29 2.91
C VAL A 33 15.75 -6.44 3.30
N ASN A 34 16.42 -7.02 2.33
CA ASN A 34 17.35 -8.13 2.51
C ASN A 34 16.76 -9.32 3.29
N GLY A 35 15.47 -9.62 3.04
CA GLY A 35 14.75 -10.72 3.70
C GLY A 35 14.33 -10.43 5.14
N GLU A 36 14.51 -9.21 5.62
CA GLU A 36 14.15 -8.82 6.98
C GLU A 36 13.13 -7.69 7.00
N MET A 37 12.16 -7.78 7.91
CA MET A 37 11.24 -6.69 8.18
C MET A 37 11.91 -5.69 9.12
N ARG A 38 11.95 -4.43 8.70
CA ARG A 38 12.52 -3.34 9.50
C ARG A 38 11.44 -2.34 9.89
N ALA A 39 11.49 -1.89 11.13
CA ALA A 39 10.60 -0.85 11.61
C ALA A 39 10.91 0.49 10.96
N TRP A 40 9.87 1.24 10.64
CA TRP A 40 9.96 2.59 10.10
C TRP A 40 9.48 3.60 11.13
N ALA A 41 10.33 4.57 11.45
CA ALA A 41 10.02 5.66 12.38
C ALA A 41 10.05 7.05 11.73
N GLY A 42 10.25 7.12 10.41
CA GLY A 42 10.34 8.35 9.65
C GLY A 42 8.98 8.86 9.17
N LYS A 43 9.02 9.71 8.16
CA LYS A 43 7.82 10.28 7.55
C LYS A 43 6.99 9.22 6.86
N THR A 44 5.67 9.40 6.91
CA THR A 44 4.71 8.54 6.23
C THR A 44 3.83 9.34 5.29
N GLN A 45 3.32 8.67 4.27
CA GLN A 45 2.33 9.22 3.35
C GLN A 45 0.97 8.64 3.67
N ASP A 46 0.00 9.50 3.90
CA ASP A 46 -1.38 9.09 4.07
C ASP A 46 -1.96 8.58 2.75
N VAL A 47 -2.77 7.54 2.84
CA VAL A 47 -3.48 6.97 1.71
C VAL A 47 -4.97 7.17 1.91
N TRP A 48 -5.60 7.75 0.92
CA TRP A 48 -7.04 8.03 0.91
C TRP A 48 -7.73 7.13 -0.12
N SER A 49 -8.93 6.68 0.24
CA SER A 49 -9.74 5.90 -0.69
C SER A 49 -10.02 6.72 -1.96
N PRO A 50 -9.91 6.14 -3.16
CA PRO A 50 -10.29 6.84 -4.39
C PRO A 50 -11.81 7.06 -4.49
N ILE A 51 -12.60 6.34 -3.69
CA ILE A 51 -14.05 6.46 -3.67
C ILE A 51 -14.46 7.40 -2.55
N TYR A 52 -15.26 8.42 -2.89
CA TYR A 52 -15.83 9.34 -1.92
C TYR A 52 -17.04 8.72 -1.25
N ILE A 53 -17.24 9.02 0.03
CA ILE A 53 -18.42 8.64 0.79
C ILE A 53 -19.22 9.90 1.17
N LYS A 54 -20.51 9.73 1.34
CA LYS A 54 -21.37 10.81 1.82
C LYS A 54 -21.24 10.93 3.33
N THR A 55 -21.02 12.16 3.80
CA THR A 55 -20.97 12.49 5.22
C THR A 55 -21.82 13.74 5.47
N ASP A 56 -21.99 14.12 6.73
CA ASP A 56 -22.68 15.36 7.11
C ASP A 56 -22.03 16.60 6.50
N LYS A 57 -20.77 16.52 6.15
CA LYS A 57 -19.98 17.61 5.56
C LYS A 57 -19.94 17.58 4.04
N GLY A 58 -20.66 16.66 3.41
CA GLY A 58 -20.65 16.45 1.96
C GLY A 58 -19.92 15.17 1.57
N PHE A 59 -19.18 15.22 0.47
CA PHE A 59 -18.41 14.08 0.00
C PHE A 59 -16.98 14.12 0.54
N GLU A 60 -16.57 13.07 1.20
CA GLU A 60 -15.23 12.97 1.79
C GLU A 60 -14.55 11.67 1.39
N GLN A 61 -13.23 11.73 1.22
CA GLN A 61 -12.43 10.52 1.06
C GLN A 61 -12.11 9.94 2.44
N LYS A 62 -12.28 8.63 2.58
CA LYS A 62 -11.89 7.93 3.80
C LYS A 62 -10.39 7.68 3.81
N ARG A 63 -9.72 8.04 4.90
CA ARG A 63 -8.31 7.67 5.10
C ARG A 63 -8.24 6.17 5.37
N ILE A 64 -7.50 5.45 4.55
CA ILE A 64 -7.39 3.99 4.65
C ILE A 64 -6.06 3.51 5.22
N GLY A 65 -5.10 4.38 5.37
CA GLY A 65 -3.84 4.02 5.98
C GLY A 65 -2.70 4.96 5.65
N SER A 66 -1.50 4.47 5.82
CA SER A 66 -0.27 5.18 5.49
C SER A 66 0.84 4.21 5.13
N TYR A 67 1.86 4.71 4.47
CA TYR A 67 3.07 3.93 4.15
C TYR A 67 4.32 4.79 4.37
N PRO A 68 5.50 4.14 4.58
CA PRO A 68 6.75 4.87 4.76
C PRO A 68 7.15 5.68 3.53
N ILE A 69 7.61 6.92 3.75
CA ILE A 69 8.27 7.71 2.71
C ILE A 69 9.77 7.50 2.87
N THR A 70 10.33 6.64 2.03
CA THR A 70 11.76 6.36 2.04
C THR A 70 12.52 7.43 1.26
N ASP A 71 13.73 7.73 1.67
CA ASP A 71 14.59 8.69 0.98
C ASP A 71 15.54 7.98 -0.01
N ALA A 72 16.41 8.76 -0.66
CA ALA A 72 17.35 8.21 -1.63
C ALA A 72 18.34 7.21 -1.00
N SER A 73 18.74 7.44 0.25
CA SER A 73 19.66 6.52 0.92
C SER A 73 19.02 5.17 1.25
N ASP A 74 17.74 5.19 1.67
CA ASP A 74 16.96 3.97 1.89
C ASP A 74 16.77 3.21 0.57
N ALA A 75 16.44 3.91 -0.50
CA ALA A 75 16.28 3.32 -1.83
C ALA A 75 17.58 2.66 -2.32
N MET A 76 18.72 3.30 -2.09
CA MET A 76 20.02 2.75 -2.48
C MET A 76 20.38 1.50 -1.65
N GLU A 77 20.04 1.49 -0.38
CA GLU A 77 20.24 0.31 0.47
C GLU A 77 19.46 -0.90 -0.08
N VAL A 78 18.20 -0.69 -0.43
CA VAL A 78 17.35 -1.74 -1.02
C VAL A 78 17.92 -2.21 -2.36
N LEU A 79 18.38 -1.28 -3.20
CA LEU A 79 19.01 -1.60 -4.48
C LEU A 79 20.28 -2.45 -4.29
N TYR A 80 21.15 -2.05 -3.37
CA TYR A 80 22.38 -2.82 -3.08
C TYR A 80 22.07 -4.20 -2.53
N ALA A 81 21.05 -4.35 -1.71
CA ALA A 81 20.60 -5.65 -1.23
C ALA A 81 20.19 -6.55 -2.41
N GLY A 82 19.46 -6.00 -3.38
CA GLY A 82 19.07 -6.70 -4.59
C GLY A 82 20.26 -7.09 -5.47
N VAL A 83 21.21 -6.17 -5.67
CA VAL A 83 22.44 -6.41 -6.43
C VAL A 83 23.25 -7.52 -5.79
N LYS A 84 23.39 -7.49 -4.47
CA LYS A 84 24.12 -8.52 -3.70
C LYS A 84 23.44 -9.88 -3.81
N ALA A 85 22.10 -9.91 -3.73
CA ALA A 85 21.34 -11.15 -3.84
C ALA A 85 21.45 -11.76 -5.25
N TYR A 86 21.50 -10.93 -6.27
CA TYR A 86 21.68 -11.38 -7.64
C TYR A 86 23.12 -11.81 -7.94
N ALA A 87 24.11 -11.03 -7.51
CA ALA A 87 25.56 -11.28 -7.66
C ALA A 87 25.95 -11.74 -9.08
N ASN A 88 25.53 -11.00 -10.12
CA ASN A 88 25.74 -11.35 -11.53
C ASN A 88 25.20 -12.74 -11.89
N GLY A 89 24.06 -13.14 -11.33
CA GLY A 89 23.44 -14.43 -11.57
C GLY A 89 24.08 -15.62 -10.84
N ARG A 90 24.95 -15.37 -9.88
CA ARG A 90 25.70 -16.41 -9.16
C ARG A 90 25.06 -16.85 -7.83
N ARG A 91 24.13 -16.06 -7.31
CA ARG A 91 23.46 -16.40 -6.06
C ARG A 91 22.37 -17.45 -6.27
N GLU A 92 21.79 -17.90 -5.16
CA GLU A 92 20.87 -19.03 -5.12
C GLU A 92 19.68 -18.88 -6.06
N TRP A 93 18.93 -17.79 -5.96
CA TRP A 93 17.70 -17.64 -6.72
C TRP A 93 17.90 -17.59 -8.23
N PRO A 94 18.85 -16.78 -8.79
CA PRO A 94 19.06 -16.77 -10.24
C PRO A 94 19.65 -18.06 -10.80
N SER A 95 20.35 -18.85 -10.00
CA SER A 95 20.93 -20.14 -10.41
C SER A 95 19.97 -21.33 -10.19
N MET A 96 18.85 -21.08 -9.58
CA MET A 96 17.85 -22.09 -9.28
C MET A 96 17.12 -22.53 -10.54
N SER A 97 16.75 -23.83 -10.62
CA SER A 97 15.94 -24.33 -11.74
C SER A 97 14.56 -23.68 -11.74
N VAL A 98 13.94 -23.61 -12.93
CA VAL A 98 12.60 -23.01 -13.07
C VAL A 98 11.58 -23.65 -12.14
N SER A 99 11.66 -24.97 -11.94
CA SER A 99 10.75 -25.69 -11.06
C SER A 99 10.90 -25.35 -9.58
N LYS A 100 12.02 -24.78 -9.18
CA LYS A 100 12.29 -24.38 -7.78
C LYS A 100 12.06 -22.92 -7.49
N ARG A 101 11.78 -22.10 -8.51
CA ARG A 101 11.56 -20.65 -8.34
C ARG A 101 10.16 -20.30 -7.87
#